data_d1b1f64bd1865fa07f34ab76f7dce02f
#
_entry.id   d1b1f64bd1865fa07f34ab76f7dce02f
#
_cell.length_a   1.000
_cell.length_b   1.000
_cell.length_c   1.000
_cell.angle_alpha   90.00
_cell.angle_beta   90.00
_cell.angle_gamma   90.00
#
_symmetry.space_group_name_H-M   'P 1'
#
loop_
_entity.id
_entity.type
_entity.pdbx_description
1 polymer ?
#
loop_
_entity_poly.entity_id
_entity_poly.type
_entity_poly.pdbx_seq_one_letter_code
_entity_poly.pdbx_strand_id
1 'polypeptide(L)'
;MVDFIFKQSYSIHVDKNNTKVELNMKRRVGQYLMDAVHEAGVNKIFGVPGDFNLAFLDDIVSHEGVEWIGTTNELNGAYAADGYARMNGLGVLVTTFGVGELSAVNGIAGAYAERVPVIAITGAPTRAVEKANKYVHHSLGEGHFDSYRKMFEPITTAQAYITTENATTEIPRVINAALQERRPVHIHLPIDVAVSEIDVEQAFKIEKTSQQDVSQYVNMVADKLQSAKQPLIITGHEINSFHLHDELEQFVNKTNIPVVQLSLGKGAFNEENPHYMGIYDGEIAKDEIKNYVDYSDAILNIGAKLTDSATAGFSYKFDIDEVVMINHRLFKLNDTTDNEIALPEFLEALSTIDYKNEHSFPSYQQPESNHYELTDDTLTQDTYFKMMQDFISDNDVLIAEQGSSFFGAYSLALPKNMSFIGQPLWGSIGYTLPATLGSQLANQQRRNNLLIGDGSFQLTVQELSTMIRQDIKPVIFLINNDGYTVERLIHGMEEPYNDINMWDYKALPKVFGGDTVKIHDVKSSKDLKEAFDEINAHPNHMHFTEVTMKWDDAPQTLRDISKSFANQNK
;
A
#
# COMPACT_ATOMS: atom_id res chain seq x y z
N MET A 1 30.50 27.06 16.32
CA MET A 1 30.72 26.07 17.38
C MET A 1 30.15 24.74 16.85
N VAL A 2 30.79 24.25 15.80
CA VAL A 2 30.51 22.99 15.09
C VAL A 2 31.85 22.33 14.88
N ASP A 3 32.28 21.55 15.85
CA ASP A 3 33.44 20.68 15.76
C ASP A 3 33.46 19.84 17.05
N PHE A 4 32.71 18.76 17.02
CA PHE A 4 32.90 17.59 17.90
C PHE A 4 31.82 16.59 17.52
N ILE A 5 32.12 15.69 16.62
CA ILE A 5 31.62 14.32 16.47
C ILE A 5 32.09 13.86 15.07
N PHE A 6 33.16 13.10 15.01
CA PHE A 6 33.47 12.07 14.02
C PHE A 6 34.91 11.61 14.27
N LYS A 7 35.06 10.70 15.24
CA LYS A 7 36.21 9.82 15.32
C LYS A 7 35.75 8.39 15.04
N GLN A 8 35.45 8.13 13.79
CA GLN A 8 35.55 6.78 13.25
C GLN A 8 36.66 6.81 12.20
N SER A 9 37.52 5.82 12.24
CA SER A 9 38.76 5.77 11.44
C SER A 9 38.44 5.63 9.97
N TYR A 10 38.39 6.74 9.26
CA TYR A 10 38.35 6.78 7.80
C TYR A 10 39.78 6.87 7.27
N SER A 11 40.21 5.93 6.45
CA SER A 11 41.35 6.15 5.57
C SER A 11 40.84 6.57 4.19
N ILE A 12 40.91 7.86 3.89
CA ILE A 12 40.53 8.38 2.58
C ILE A 12 41.81 8.38 1.72
N HIS A 13 41.85 7.52 0.71
CA HIS A 13 42.85 7.59 -0.35
C HIS A 13 42.24 8.40 -1.51
N VAL A 14 42.72 9.63 -1.70
CA VAL A 14 42.31 10.47 -2.84
C VAL A 14 43.32 10.27 -3.96
N ASP A 15 42.97 9.49 -4.97
CA ASP A 15 43.67 9.48 -6.24
C ASP A 15 43.27 10.75 -7.03
N LYS A 16 44.22 11.65 -7.30
CA LYS A 16 43.98 12.93 -7.96
C LYS A 16 43.54 12.83 -9.43
N ASN A 17 43.42 11.62 -9.98
CA ASN A 17 43.06 11.38 -11.37
C ASN A 17 41.76 10.59 -11.57
N ASN A 18 41.06 10.21 -10.51
CA ASN A 18 39.79 9.48 -10.65
C ASN A 18 38.80 9.95 -9.58
N THR A 19 37.62 10.39 -9.99
CA THR A 19 36.52 10.87 -9.12
C THR A 19 35.81 9.74 -8.34
N LYS A 20 36.44 8.60 -8.11
CA LYS A 20 35.96 7.54 -7.23
C LYS A 20 36.57 7.70 -5.84
N VAL A 21 35.75 8.03 -4.86
CA VAL A 21 36.12 7.89 -3.44
C VAL A 21 36.00 6.38 -3.12
N GLU A 22 37.12 5.68 -3.03
CA GLU A 22 37.18 4.32 -2.54
C GLU A 22 37.06 4.36 -1.00
N LEU A 23 35.94 3.92 -0.48
CA LEU A 23 35.72 3.70 0.95
C LEU A 23 36.19 2.28 1.27
N ASN A 24 37.40 2.12 1.81
CA ASN A 24 37.82 0.82 2.34
C ASN A 24 37.44 0.79 3.83
N MET A 25 36.24 0.30 4.13
CA MET A 25 35.68 0.28 5.48
C MET A 25 35.25 -1.13 5.87
N LYS A 26 35.68 -1.57 7.06
CA LYS A 26 35.17 -2.81 7.65
C LYS A 26 33.80 -2.56 8.27
N ARG A 27 32.84 -3.40 7.93
CA ARG A 27 31.49 -3.38 8.47
C ARG A 27 31.03 -4.81 8.81
N ARG A 28 30.20 -4.98 9.84
CA ARG A 28 29.42 -6.21 9.97
C ARG A 28 28.39 -6.26 8.84
N VAL A 29 28.06 -7.47 8.36
CA VAL A 29 27.05 -7.64 7.30
C VAL A 29 25.72 -7.00 7.71
N GLY A 30 25.29 -7.19 8.98
CA GLY A 30 24.06 -6.55 9.51
C GLY A 30 24.11 -5.02 9.45
N GLN A 31 25.25 -4.42 9.80
CA GLN A 31 25.44 -2.96 9.71
C GLN A 31 25.40 -2.47 8.25
N TYR A 32 26.09 -3.19 7.34
CA TYR A 32 26.06 -2.86 5.92
C TYR A 32 24.64 -2.95 5.33
N LEU A 33 23.86 -3.95 5.73
CA LEU A 33 22.47 -4.08 5.33
C LEU A 33 21.63 -2.89 5.84
N MET A 34 21.86 -2.43 7.07
CA MET A 34 21.16 -1.25 7.61
C MET A 34 21.62 0.05 6.95
N ASP A 35 22.91 0.21 6.69
CA ASP A 35 23.42 1.35 5.91
C ASP A 35 22.70 1.40 4.54
N ALA A 36 22.58 0.28 3.83
CA ALA A 36 21.92 0.20 2.52
C ALA A 36 20.41 0.47 2.58
N VAL A 37 19.72 -0.03 3.61
CA VAL A 37 18.30 0.22 3.86
C VAL A 37 18.03 1.70 4.16
N HIS A 38 18.89 2.32 4.98
CA HIS A 38 18.80 3.74 5.30
C HIS A 38 19.04 4.62 4.06
N GLU A 39 20.08 4.32 3.27
CA GLU A 39 20.36 5.01 2.00
C GLU A 39 19.21 4.84 0.96
N ALA A 40 18.45 3.73 1.05
CA ALA A 40 17.23 3.53 0.26
C ALA A 40 16.03 4.35 0.77
N GLY A 41 16.20 5.17 1.82
CA GLY A 41 15.19 6.08 2.35
C GLY A 41 14.33 5.51 3.49
N VAL A 42 14.66 4.35 4.05
CA VAL A 42 13.90 3.75 5.15
C VAL A 42 14.50 4.14 6.50
N ASN A 43 13.65 4.64 7.42
CA ASN A 43 14.05 4.99 8.77
C ASN A 43 13.24 4.28 9.87
N LYS A 44 12.25 3.45 9.51
CA LYS A 44 11.47 2.64 10.45
C LYS A 44 11.51 1.17 10.03
N ILE A 45 11.88 0.29 10.95
CA ILE A 45 12.01 -1.15 10.74
C ILE A 45 10.99 -1.86 11.61
N PHE A 46 10.08 -2.61 11.00
CA PHE A 46 9.01 -3.33 11.68
C PHE A 46 9.40 -4.79 11.93
N GLY A 47 8.86 -5.41 12.97
CA GLY A 47 9.04 -6.85 13.16
C GLY A 47 8.87 -7.34 14.58
N VAL A 48 9.28 -8.60 14.78
CA VAL A 48 9.20 -9.31 16.06
C VAL A 48 10.57 -9.94 16.37
N PRO A 49 11.08 -9.78 17.61
CA PRO A 49 12.33 -10.40 17.99
C PRO A 49 12.20 -11.93 18.11
N GLY A 50 13.23 -12.65 17.71
CA GLY A 50 13.38 -14.08 17.90
C GLY A 50 14.87 -14.43 17.95
N ASP A 51 15.23 -15.58 18.50
CA ASP A 51 16.63 -15.92 18.79
C ASP A 51 17.55 -15.90 17.53
N PHE A 52 17.02 -16.21 16.35
CA PHE A 52 17.81 -16.17 15.10
C PHE A 52 17.98 -14.77 14.52
N ASN A 53 17.32 -13.72 15.04
CA ASN A 53 17.51 -12.35 14.58
C ASN A 53 18.09 -11.39 15.63
N LEU A 54 18.23 -11.79 16.91
CA LEU A 54 18.61 -10.87 18.00
C LEU A 54 19.92 -10.12 17.73
N ALA A 55 20.97 -10.82 17.26
CA ALA A 55 22.26 -10.17 16.98
C ALA A 55 22.19 -9.17 15.80
N PHE A 56 21.26 -9.35 14.88
CA PHE A 56 20.96 -8.38 13.85
C PHE A 56 20.11 -7.22 14.38
N LEU A 57 19.19 -7.47 15.30
CA LEU A 57 18.45 -6.40 15.98
C LEU A 57 19.37 -5.44 16.74
N ASP A 58 20.49 -5.92 17.29
CA ASP A 58 21.52 -5.05 17.90
C ASP A 58 22.10 -4.07 16.87
N ASP A 59 22.33 -4.51 15.62
CA ASP A 59 22.79 -3.62 14.54
C ASP A 59 21.72 -2.58 14.16
N ILE A 60 20.43 -2.96 14.16
CA ILE A 60 19.31 -2.04 13.90
C ILE A 60 19.22 -0.98 15.01
N VAL A 61 19.19 -1.42 16.27
CA VAL A 61 19.01 -0.52 17.43
C VAL A 61 20.21 0.44 17.60
N SER A 62 21.40 0.01 17.21
CA SER A 62 22.62 0.85 17.29
C SER A 62 22.80 1.79 16.09
N HIS A 63 22.01 1.68 15.06
CA HIS A 63 22.11 2.52 13.85
C HIS A 63 21.41 3.86 14.06
N GLU A 64 22.13 4.99 13.90
CA GLU A 64 21.60 6.34 14.18
C GLU A 64 20.47 6.78 13.23
N GLY A 65 20.35 6.19 12.04
CA GLY A 65 19.40 6.59 10.99
C GLY A 65 18.13 5.77 10.94
N VAL A 66 17.99 4.68 11.71
CA VAL A 66 16.81 3.81 11.71
C VAL A 66 16.29 3.56 13.11
N GLU A 67 15.01 3.30 13.23
CA GLU A 67 14.33 3.00 14.48
C GLU A 67 13.60 1.65 14.39
N TRP A 68 13.77 0.81 15.42
CA TRP A 68 13.05 -0.44 15.57
C TRP A 68 11.64 -0.23 16.08
N ILE A 69 10.66 -0.72 15.35
CA ILE A 69 9.24 -0.71 15.71
C ILE A 69 8.78 -2.14 15.92
N GLY A 70 8.87 -2.63 17.15
CA GLY A 70 8.37 -3.97 17.50
C GLY A 70 6.84 -4.01 17.40
N THR A 71 6.32 -4.93 16.60
CA THR A 71 4.88 -5.16 16.41
C THR A 71 4.37 -6.32 17.26
N THR A 72 3.07 -6.48 17.37
CA THR A 72 2.47 -7.50 18.24
C THR A 72 2.51 -8.91 17.67
N ASN A 73 2.62 -9.03 16.35
CA ASN A 73 2.92 -10.25 15.60
C ASN A 73 3.50 -9.89 14.24
N GLU A 74 4.00 -10.88 13.50
CA GLU A 74 4.70 -10.67 12.23
C GLU A 74 3.76 -10.33 11.07
N LEU A 75 2.50 -10.80 11.11
CA LEU A 75 1.48 -10.40 10.13
C LEU A 75 1.20 -8.90 10.25
N ASN A 76 0.98 -8.41 11.47
CA ASN A 76 0.81 -6.99 11.73
C ASN A 76 2.07 -6.20 11.35
N GLY A 77 3.26 -6.76 11.59
CA GLY A 77 4.53 -6.19 11.13
C GLY A 77 4.60 -6.05 9.61
N ALA A 78 4.16 -7.06 8.87
CA ALA A 78 4.10 -7.03 7.41
C ALA A 78 3.10 -5.98 6.90
N TYR A 79 1.92 -5.88 7.50
CA TYR A 79 0.92 -4.85 7.16
C TYR A 79 1.40 -3.43 7.52
N ALA A 80 2.11 -3.25 8.64
CA ALA A 80 2.70 -1.98 9.00
C ALA A 80 3.81 -1.57 8.02
N ALA A 81 4.68 -2.52 7.62
CA ALA A 81 5.69 -2.29 6.60
C ALA A 81 5.09 -1.93 5.24
N ASP A 82 3.97 -2.57 4.85
CA ASP A 82 3.21 -2.22 3.65
C ASP A 82 2.64 -0.79 3.74
N GLY A 83 1.92 -0.46 4.81
CA GLY A 83 1.38 0.89 5.01
C GLY A 83 2.46 1.97 5.03
N TYR A 84 3.62 1.68 5.63
CA TYR A 84 4.79 2.56 5.59
C TYR A 84 5.33 2.71 4.16
N ALA A 85 5.46 1.61 3.41
CA ALA A 85 5.97 1.62 2.04
C ALA A 85 5.09 2.42 1.08
N ARG A 86 3.76 2.36 1.24
CA ARG A 86 2.82 3.17 0.41
C ARG A 86 3.07 4.67 0.56
N MET A 87 3.52 5.12 1.74
CA MET A 87 3.79 6.53 2.01
C MET A 87 5.26 6.92 1.83
N ASN A 88 6.19 6.02 2.16
CA ASN A 88 7.63 6.28 2.16
C ASN A 88 8.33 5.80 0.87
N GLY A 89 7.74 4.87 0.15
CA GLY A 89 8.31 4.29 -1.08
C GLY A 89 9.02 2.95 -0.90
N LEU A 90 9.36 2.54 0.32
CA LEU A 90 9.95 1.24 0.66
C LEU A 90 9.70 0.95 2.15
N GLY A 91 9.35 -0.29 2.49
CA GLY A 91 9.17 -0.76 3.87
C GLY A 91 10.11 -1.92 4.20
N VAL A 92 10.32 -2.18 5.48
CA VAL A 92 11.17 -3.29 5.94
C VAL A 92 10.52 -4.03 7.09
N LEU A 93 10.48 -5.36 6.95
CA LEU A 93 10.04 -6.30 7.98
C LEU A 93 11.21 -7.20 8.39
N VAL A 94 11.39 -7.42 9.68
CA VAL A 94 12.39 -8.36 10.22
C VAL A 94 11.68 -9.43 11.05
N THR A 95 11.93 -10.70 10.73
CA THR A 95 11.34 -11.85 11.40
C THR A 95 12.40 -12.86 11.80
N THR A 96 12.07 -13.79 12.68
CA THR A 96 12.87 -14.98 12.92
C THR A 96 12.52 -16.09 11.92
N PHE A 97 13.39 -17.08 11.78
CA PHE A 97 13.25 -18.23 10.91
C PHE A 97 11.96 -19.03 11.17
N GLY A 98 11.37 -19.51 10.13
CA GLY A 98 10.22 -20.43 10.16
C GLY A 98 8.96 -19.79 10.72
N VAL A 99 8.75 -19.89 12.02
CA VAL A 99 7.49 -19.44 12.67
C VAL A 99 7.22 -17.96 12.46
N GLY A 100 8.25 -17.12 12.46
CA GLY A 100 8.10 -15.68 12.27
C GLY A 100 7.84 -15.33 10.79
N GLU A 101 8.70 -15.82 9.88
CA GLU A 101 8.52 -15.52 8.46
C GLU A 101 7.20 -16.08 7.90
N LEU A 102 6.78 -17.29 8.31
CA LEU A 102 5.50 -17.85 7.87
C LEU A 102 4.29 -17.11 8.41
N SER A 103 4.36 -16.53 9.62
CA SER A 103 3.30 -15.64 10.11
C SER A 103 3.11 -14.40 9.21
N ALA A 104 4.17 -13.93 8.54
CA ALA A 104 4.15 -12.75 7.70
C ALA A 104 3.70 -13.01 6.24
N VAL A 105 3.64 -14.28 5.80
CA VAL A 105 3.40 -14.66 4.38
C VAL A 105 2.20 -13.95 3.77
N ASN A 106 1.07 -13.89 4.49
CA ASN A 106 -0.15 -13.24 4.01
C ASN A 106 0.06 -11.74 3.73
N GLY A 107 0.75 -11.04 4.64
CA GLY A 107 1.04 -9.60 4.45
C GLY A 107 2.00 -9.35 3.27
N ILE A 108 3.03 -10.19 3.11
CA ILE A 108 3.96 -10.09 1.98
C ILE A 108 3.28 -10.43 0.64
N ALA A 109 2.39 -11.44 0.64
CA ALA A 109 1.59 -11.76 -0.55
C ALA A 109 0.67 -10.61 -0.97
N GLY A 110 0.01 -9.94 0.00
CA GLY A 110 -0.79 -8.75 -0.26
C GLY A 110 0.04 -7.60 -0.84
N ALA A 111 1.19 -7.33 -0.28
CA ALA A 111 2.13 -6.33 -0.80
C ALA A 111 2.59 -6.67 -2.24
N TYR A 112 2.83 -7.96 -2.54
CA TYR A 112 3.17 -8.41 -3.89
C TYR A 112 2.03 -8.20 -4.88
N ALA A 113 0.80 -8.55 -4.50
CA ALA A 113 -0.39 -8.44 -5.34
C ALA A 113 -0.65 -6.98 -5.75
N GLU A 114 -0.44 -6.04 -4.84
CA GLU A 114 -0.74 -4.61 -5.03
C GLU A 114 0.50 -3.73 -5.30
N ARG A 115 1.63 -4.35 -5.65
CA ARG A 115 2.88 -3.65 -5.99
C ARG A 115 3.35 -2.69 -4.90
N VAL A 116 3.52 -3.20 -3.70
CA VAL A 116 4.10 -2.46 -2.57
C VAL A 116 5.47 -3.03 -2.23
N PRO A 117 6.56 -2.25 -2.31
CA PRO A 117 7.90 -2.75 -2.07
C PRO A 117 8.18 -2.92 -0.57
N VAL A 118 8.36 -4.16 -0.16
CA VAL A 118 8.73 -4.53 1.21
C VAL A 118 9.94 -5.46 1.20
N ILE A 119 10.96 -5.15 1.99
CA ILE A 119 12.09 -6.03 2.23
C ILE A 119 11.76 -6.91 3.43
N ALA A 120 11.51 -8.20 3.20
CA ALA A 120 11.33 -9.20 4.25
C ALA A 120 12.70 -9.79 4.61
N ILE A 121 13.23 -9.47 5.78
CA ILE A 121 14.52 -9.97 6.27
C ILE A 121 14.24 -11.05 7.31
N THR A 122 14.71 -12.26 7.07
CA THR A 122 14.58 -13.39 8.00
C THR A 122 15.93 -13.73 8.61
N GLY A 123 16.06 -13.55 9.92
CA GLY A 123 17.19 -14.07 10.68
C GLY A 123 17.11 -15.59 10.76
N ALA A 124 18.19 -16.28 10.43
CA ALA A 124 18.22 -17.74 10.24
C ALA A 124 19.30 -18.42 11.08
N PRO A 125 19.23 -19.76 11.26
CA PRO A 125 20.29 -20.51 11.93
C PRO A 125 21.67 -20.29 11.28
N THR A 126 22.74 -20.65 12.02
CA THR A 126 24.10 -20.55 11.47
C THR A 126 24.27 -21.45 10.24
N ARG A 127 25.08 -21.01 9.27
CA ARG A 127 25.43 -21.81 8.07
C ARG A 127 25.97 -23.19 8.42
N ALA A 128 26.68 -23.33 9.53
CA ALA A 128 27.20 -24.62 9.99
C ALA A 128 26.07 -25.59 10.40
N VAL A 129 25.03 -25.09 11.05
CA VAL A 129 23.84 -25.86 11.44
C VAL A 129 23.04 -26.27 10.20
N GLU A 130 22.81 -25.34 9.29
CA GLU A 130 22.09 -25.61 8.04
C GLU A 130 22.82 -26.63 7.18
N LYS A 131 24.13 -26.44 6.97
CA LYS A 131 24.97 -27.37 6.19
C LYS A 131 25.03 -28.77 6.78
N ALA A 132 24.95 -28.86 8.10
CA ALA A 132 24.98 -30.17 8.81
C ALA A 132 23.58 -30.82 8.92
N ASN A 133 22.54 -30.19 8.35
CA ASN A 133 21.15 -30.66 8.38
C ASN A 133 20.68 -30.98 9.82
N LYS A 134 21.06 -30.13 10.79
CA LYS A 134 20.69 -30.33 12.20
C LYS A 134 19.21 -30.09 12.42
N TYR A 135 18.63 -30.84 13.35
CA TYR A 135 17.25 -30.60 13.78
C TYR A 135 17.26 -29.46 14.81
N VAL A 136 16.69 -28.33 14.43
CA VAL A 136 16.58 -27.16 15.29
C VAL A 136 15.12 -26.74 15.42
N HIS A 137 14.82 -26.01 16.49
CA HIS A 137 13.49 -25.40 16.67
C HIS A 137 13.19 -24.41 15.55
N HIS A 138 11.93 -24.05 15.38
CA HIS A 138 11.40 -23.22 14.30
C HIS A 138 11.59 -23.82 12.89
N SER A 139 12.14 -25.03 12.76
CA SER A 139 12.18 -25.77 11.50
C SER A 139 11.08 -26.83 11.44
N LEU A 140 10.90 -27.45 10.27
CA LEU A 140 9.98 -28.58 10.12
C LEU A 140 10.52 -29.89 10.73
N GLY A 141 11.73 -29.86 11.33
CA GLY A 141 12.34 -31.02 11.96
C GLY A 141 12.95 -32.04 10.99
N GLU A 142 13.06 -31.70 9.70
CA GLU A 142 13.56 -32.58 8.64
C GLU A 142 15.01 -32.27 8.21
N GLY A 143 15.66 -31.27 8.84
CA GLY A 143 17.02 -30.84 8.47
C GLY A 143 17.09 -30.06 7.15
N HIS A 144 15.96 -29.57 6.65
CA HIS A 144 15.86 -28.74 5.44
C HIS A 144 15.61 -27.29 5.83
N PHE A 145 16.40 -26.36 5.28
CA PHE A 145 16.36 -24.94 5.64
C PHE A 145 15.94 -24.01 4.49
N ASP A 146 15.67 -24.56 3.31
CA ASP A 146 15.24 -23.81 2.13
C ASP A 146 13.71 -23.80 1.93
N SER A 147 12.97 -24.60 2.71
CA SER A 147 11.53 -24.80 2.54
C SER A 147 10.74 -23.49 2.63
N TYR A 148 11.05 -22.65 3.61
CA TYR A 148 10.33 -21.39 3.80
C TYR A 148 10.68 -20.39 2.71
N ARG A 149 11.97 -20.27 2.33
CA ARG A 149 12.39 -19.41 1.22
C ARG A 149 11.67 -19.78 -0.08
N LYS A 150 11.47 -21.09 -0.36
CA LYS A 150 10.67 -21.56 -1.49
C LYS A 150 9.19 -21.15 -1.41
N MET A 151 8.61 -21.05 -0.20
CA MET A 151 7.24 -20.55 -0.03
C MET A 151 7.12 -19.06 -0.36
N PHE A 152 8.22 -18.30 -0.25
CA PHE A 152 8.28 -16.90 -0.65
C PHE A 152 8.54 -16.68 -2.15
N GLU A 153 8.96 -17.70 -2.92
CA GLU A 153 9.24 -17.54 -4.36
C GLU A 153 8.09 -16.90 -5.15
N PRO A 154 6.82 -17.34 -5.02
CA PRO A 154 5.72 -16.77 -5.79
C PRO A 154 5.27 -15.38 -5.33
N ILE A 155 5.71 -14.91 -4.17
CA ILE A 155 5.28 -13.65 -3.55
C ILE A 155 6.41 -12.64 -3.37
N THR A 156 7.55 -12.86 -4.03
CA THR A 156 8.71 -11.94 -4.04
C THR A 156 9.28 -11.82 -5.44
N THR A 157 9.75 -10.64 -5.80
CA THR A 157 10.37 -10.41 -7.12
C THR A 157 11.85 -10.80 -7.15
N ALA A 158 12.51 -10.85 -5.99
CA ALA A 158 13.87 -11.32 -5.83
C ALA A 158 14.09 -11.89 -4.43
N GLN A 159 15.04 -12.81 -4.33
CA GLN A 159 15.48 -13.39 -3.05
C GLN A 159 17.00 -13.44 -2.97
N ALA A 160 17.54 -13.38 -1.75
CA ALA A 160 18.96 -13.60 -1.49
C ALA A 160 19.17 -14.46 -0.24
N TYR A 161 20.08 -15.41 -0.35
CA TYR A 161 20.74 -16.08 0.78
C TYR A 161 22.08 -15.38 1.00
N ILE A 162 22.24 -14.70 2.13
CA ILE A 162 23.42 -13.86 2.36
C ILE A 162 24.57 -14.67 2.94
N THR A 163 25.76 -14.43 2.39
CA THR A 163 27.06 -14.92 2.88
C THR A 163 28.02 -13.74 2.99
N THR A 164 29.16 -13.95 3.65
CA THR A 164 30.22 -12.95 3.71
C THR A 164 30.79 -12.59 2.33
N GLU A 165 30.77 -13.55 1.40
CA GLU A 165 31.33 -13.43 0.05
C GLU A 165 30.41 -12.68 -0.91
N ASN A 166 29.08 -12.71 -0.68
CA ASN A 166 28.09 -12.12 -1.60
C ASN A 166 27.35 -10.91 -1.04
N ALA A 167 27.54 -10.56 0.22
CA ALA A 167 26.75 -9.51 0.88
C ALA A 167 26.78 -8.17 0.12
N THR A 168 27.95 -7.75 -0.36
CA THR A 168 28.15 -6.48 -1.08
C THR A 168 27.54 -6.45 -2.50
N THR A 169 27.13 -7.60 -3.02
CA THR A 169 26.47 -7.72 -4.33
C THR A 169 24.99 -8.06 -4.21
N GLU A 170 24.62 -8.99 -3.34
CA GLU A 170 23.26 -9.46 -3.21
C GLU A 170 22.34 -8.48 -2.46
N ILE A 171 22.85 -7.80 -1.41
CA ILE A 171 22.06 -6.81 -0.69
C ILE A 171 21.65 -5.66 -1.64
N PRO A 172 22.58 -5.01 -2.39
CA PRO A 172 22.19 -4.01 -3.37
C PRO A 172 21.25 -4.54 -4.45
N ARG A 173 21.49 -5.75 -4.96
CA ARG A 173 20.67 -6.34 -6.01
C ARG A 173 19.20 -6.48 -5.59
N VAL A 174 18.94 -7.04 -4.40
CA VAL A 174 17.54 -7.26 -3.96
C VAL A 174 16.85 -5.96 -3.56
N ILE A 175 17.56 -4.99 -2.96
CA ILE A 175 16.98 -3.68 -2.64
C ILE A 175 16.60 -2.95 -3.92
N ASN A 176 17.49 -2.91 -4.92
CA ASN A 176 17.19 -2.29 -6.22
C ASN A 176 16.04 -3.03 -6.94
N ALA A 177 15.95 -4.36 -6.86
CA ALA A 177 14.83 -5.11 -7.40
C ALA A 177 13.49 -4.70 -6.74
N ALA A 178 13.45 -4.53 -5.42
CA ALA A 178 12.24 -4.06 -4.73
C ALA A 178 11.80 -2.67 -5.22
N LEU A 179 12.74 -1.74 -5.37
CA LEU A 179 12.49 -0.37 -5.82
C LEU A 179 12.05 -0.32 -7.28
N GLN A 180 12.69 -1.07 -8.17
CA GLN A 180 12.43 -1.08 -9.60
C GLN A 180 11.12 -1.79 -9.95
N GLU A 181 10.84 -2.93 -9.31
CA GLU A 181 9.63 -3.72 -9.56
C GLU A 181 8.43 -3.30 -8.70
N ARG A 182 8.67 -2.46 -7.69
CA ARG A 182 7.65 -2.07 -6.70
C ARG A 182 6.96 -3.29 -6.09
N ARG A 183 7.76 -4.27 -5.67
CA ARG A 183 7.30 -5.55 -5.12
C ARG A 183 8.19 -6.02 -3.99
N PRO A 184 7.70 -6.91 -3.11
CA PRO A 184 8.49 -7.46 -2.04
C PRO A 184 9.70 -8.27 -2.52
N VAL A 185 10.72 -8.29 -1.68
CA VAL A 185 11.91 -9.15 -1.79
C VAL A 185 12.16 -9.87 -0.48
N HIS A 186 12.88 -10.99 -0.52
CA HIS A 186 13.21 -11.77 0.67
C HIS A 186 14.73 -11.91 0.86
N ILE A 187 15.20 -11.64 2.07
CA ILE A 187 16.60 -11.81 2.49
C ILE A 187 16.66 -12.86 3.59
N HIS A 188 17.32 -13.98 3.31
CA HIS A 188 17.67 -14.99 4.30
C HIS A 188 19.05 -14.64 4.87
N LEU A 189 19.12 -14.30 6.15
CA LEU A 189 20.31 -13.78 6.83
C LEU A 189 20.72 -14.74 7.98
N PRO A 190 21.68 -15.66 7.75
CA PRO A 190 22.18 -16.51 8.82
C PRO A 190 22.82 -15.68 9.94
N ILE A 191 22.56 -16.05 11.21
CA ILE A 191 22.99 -15.26 12.38
C ILE A 191 24.51 -15.10 12.47
N ASP A 192 25.29 -16.12 12.07
CA ASP A 192 26.76 -16.05 12.01
C ASP A 192 27.25 -15.09 10.91
N VAL A 193 26.50 -14.95 9.82
CA VAL A 193 26.81 -14.01 8.75
C VAL A 193 26.50 -12.58 9.17
N ALA A 194 25.36 -12.36 9.82
CA ALA A 194 24.94 -11.02 10.27
C ALA A 194 26.04 -10.32 11.10
N VAL A 195 26.73 -11.08 11.97
CA VAL A 195 27.79 -10.56 12.83
C VAL A 195 29.20 -10.60 12.23
N SER A 196 29.37 -11.19 11.06
CA SER A 196 30.67 -11.29 10.40
C SER A 196 31.07 -9.96 9.77
N GLU A 197 32.38 -9.64 9.86
CA GLU A 197 32.95 -8.46 9.20
C GLU A 197 33.23 -8.74 7.72
N ILE A 198 32.96 -7.73 6.90
CA ILE A 198 33.26 -7.66 5.47
C ILE A 198 33.98 -6.37 5.12
N ASP A 199 34.74 -6.37 4.06
CA ASP A 199 35.32 -5.14 3.50
C ASP A 199 34.30 -4.52 2.52
N VAL A 200 33.94 -3.26 2.76
CA VAL A 200 33.00 -2.50 1.93
C VAL A 200 33.79 -1.48 1.11
N GLU A 201 33.89 -1.72 -0.18
CA GLU A 201 34.61 -0.82 -1.11
C GLU A 201 33.73 0.33 -1.60
N GLN A 202 32.43 0.14 -1.68
CA GLN A 202 31.46 1.14 -2.16
C GLN A 202 30.21 1.14 -1.28
N ALA A 203 29.71 2.35 -0.96
CA ALA A 203 28.40 2.50 -0.35
C ALA A 203 27.29 2.04 -1.31
N PHE A 204 26.16 1.60 -0.75
CA PHE A 204 24.96 1.31 -1.53
C PHE A 204 24.54 2.53 -2.36
N LYS A 205 24.04 2.27 -3.55
CA LYS A 205 23.43 3.28 -4.43
C LYS A 205 22.18 2.72 -5.07
N ILE A 206 21.16 3.56 -5.15
CA ILE A 206 19.97 3.26 -5.94
C ILE A 206 20.37 3.29 -7.42
N GLU A 207 20.17 2.16 -8.09
CA GLU A 207 20.43 2.03 -9.53
C GLU A 207 19.25 2.62 -10.32
N LYS A 208 19.58 3.44 -11.30
CA LYS A 208 18.58 3.89 -12.28
C LYS A 208 18.26 2.75 -13.23
N THR A 209 16.99 2.59 -13.57
CA THR A 209 16.56 1.68 -14.63
C THR A 209 17.28 2.06 -15.94
N SER A 210 17.68 1.06 -16.72
CA SER A 210 18.30 1.33 -18.03
C SER A 210 17.22 1.90 -18.96
N GLN A 211 17.51 3.05 -19.59
CA GLN A 211 16.59 3.61 -20.60
C GLN A 211 16.46 2.65 -21.78
N GLN A 212 15.23 2.23 -22.05
CA GLN A 212 14.88 1.47 -23.25
C GLN A 212 14.39 2.41 -24.34
N ASP A 213 14.64 2.06 -25.60
CA ASP A 213 14.01 2.76 -26.72
C ASP A 213 12.57 2.31 -26.88
N VAL A 214 11.64 3.12 -26.39
CA VAL A 214 10.20 2.87 -26.43
C VAL A 214 9.52 3.61 -27.58
N SER A 215 10.27 4.25 -28.49
CA SER A 215 9.75 5.13 -29.55
C SER A 215 8.72 4.44 -30.46
N GLN A 216 8.92 3.14 -30.77
CA GLN A 216 7.97 2.39 -31.59
C GLN A 216 6.59 2.27 -30.91
N TYR A 217 6.54 2.03 -29.60
CA TYR A 217 5.29 1.89 -28.85
C TYR A 217 4.61 3.23 -28.64
N VAL A 218 5.38 4.30 -28.42
CA VAL A 218 4.86 5.68 -28.36
C VAL A 218 4.18 6.05 -29.69
N ASN A 219 4.80 5.70 -30.83
CA ASN A 219 4.18 5.91 -32.15
C ASN A 219 2.89 5.11 -32.33
N MET A 220 2.83 3.85 -31.87
CA MET A 220 1.60 3.04 -31.92
C MET A 220 0.47 3.68 -31.10
N VAL A 221 0.78 4.22 -29.91
CA VAL A 221 -0.19 4.97 -29.10
C VAL A 221 -0.65 6.23 -29.83
N ALA A 222 0.28 6.98 -30.42
CA ALA A 222 -0.03 8.19 -31.18
C ALA A 222 -0.97 7.89 -32.37
N ASP A 223 -0.68 6.85 -33.13
CA ASP A 223 -1.51 6.43 -34.27
C ASP A 223 -2.92 6.03 -33.84
N LYS A 224 -3.06 5.29 -32.74
CA LYS A 224 -4.37 4.93 -32.16
C LYS A 224 -5.15 6.18 -31.76
N LEU A 225 -4.50 7.15 -31.09
CA LEU A 225 -5.12 8.40 -30.66
C LEU A 225 -5.53 9.30 -31.86
N GLN A 226 -4.72 9.39 -32.94
CA GLN A 226 -5.02 10.22 -34.10
C GLN A 226 -6.33 9.80 -34.81
N SER A 227 -6.70 8.53 -34.74
CA SER A 227 -7.93 8.00 -35.32
C SER A 227 -9.13 8.03 -34.37
N ALA A 228 -8.91 8.33 -33.09
CA ALA A 228 -9.92 8.23 -32.05
C ALA A 228 -10.94 9.40 -32.12
N LYS A 229 -12.18 9.05 -31.85
CA LYS A 229 -13.29 10.01 -31.65
C LYS A 229 -13.69 10.11 -30.18
N GLN A 230 -13.40 9.08 -29.42
CA GLN A 230 -13.74 9.00 -27.99
C GLN A 230 -12.59 8.36 -27.20
N PRO A 231 -11.43 9.06 -27.11
CA PRO A 231 -10.28 8.57 -26.37
C PRO A 231 -10.54 8.62 -24.87
N LEU A 232 -9.89 7.70 -24.13
CA LEU A 232 -10.04 7.56 -22.69
C LEU A 232 -8.74 7.05 -22.05
N ILE A 233 -8.44 7.51 -20.84
CA ILE A 233 -7.46 6.89 -19.96
C ILE A 233 -8.20 6.18 -18.81
N ILE A 234 -7.90 4.90 -18.60
CA ILE A 234 -8.24 4.17 -17.39
C ILE A 234 -6.95 4.07 -16.55
N THR A 235 -6.95 4.66 -15.35
CA THR A 235 -5.78 4.63 -14.47
C THR A 235 -6.02 3.86 -13.19
N GLY A 236 -4.93 3.41 -12.54
CA GLY A 236 -5.01 2.54 -11.39
C GLY A 236 -3.80 2.57 -10.46
N HIS A 237 -3.70 1.53 -9.64
CA HIS A 237 -2.81 1.44 -8.49
C HIS A 237 -1.32 1.56 -8.80
N GLU A 238 -0.86 1.25 -10.02
CA GLU A 238 0.57 1.38 -10.35
C GLU A 238 1.02 2.84 -10.37
N ILE A 239 0.11 3.79 -10.70
CA ILE A 239 0.41 5.23 -10.59
C ILE A 239 0.72 5.61 -9.13
N ASN A 240 -0.10 5.12 -8.18
CA ASN A 240 0.15 5.31 -6.75
C ASN A 240 1.48 4.64 -6.33
N SER A 241 1.69 3.40 -6.75
CA SER A 241 2.87 2.60 -6.39
C SER A 241 4.18 3.23 -6.87
N PHE A 242 4.21 3.73 -8.10
CA PHE A 242 5.40 4.37 -8.70
C PHE A 242 5.47 5.88 -8.45
N HIS A 243 4.48 6.48 -7.75
CA HIS A 243 4.38 7.93 -7.50
C HIS A 243 4.39 8.78 -8.79
N LEU A 244 3.67 8.35 -9.83
CA LEU A 244 3.62 8.96 -11.17
C LEU A 244 2.44 9.91 -11.37
N HIS A 245 1.95 10.52 -10.29
CA HIS A 245 0.77 11.41 -10.34
C HIS A 245 1.03 12.64 -11.22
N ASP A 246 2.18 13.28 -11.04
CA ASP A 246 2.55 14.51 -11.76
C ASP A 246 2.78 14.22 -13.25
N GLU A 247 3.43 13.11 -13.58
CA GLU A 247 3.69 12.69 -14.96
C GLU A 247 2.39 12.37 -15.69
N LEU A 248 1.47 11.66 -15.03
CA LEU A 248 0.15 11.36 -15.60
C LEU A 248 -0.66 12.64 -15.78
N GLU A 249 -0.69 13.53 -14.79
CA GLU A 249 -1.42 14.80 -14.87
C GLU A 249 -0.87 15.71 -15.98
N GLN A 250 0.45 15.78 -16.15
CA GLN A 250 1.10 16.51 -17.24
C GLN A 250 0.70 15.95 -18.61
N PHE A 251 0.71 14.62 -18.78
CA PHE A 251 0.27 13.96 -20.01
C PHE A 251 -1.19 14.28 -20.32
N VAL A 252 -2.07 14.15 -19.33
CA VAL A 252 -3.50 14.46 -19.45
C VAL A 252 -3.74 15.92 -19.81
N ASN A 253 -3.12 16.87 -19.13
CA ASN A 253 -3.26 18.30 -19.37
C ASN A 253 -2.76 18.71 -20.76
N LYS A 254 -1.73 18.02 -21.29
CA LYS A 254 -1.23 18.23 -22.66
C LYS A 254 -2.21 17.71 -23.71
N THR A 255 -2.74 16.51 -23.48
CA THR A 255 -3.53 15.78 -24.49
C THR A 255 -5.03 16.01 -24.39
N ASN A 256 -5.53 16.61 -23.31
CA ASN A 256 -6.96 16.77 -22.99
C ASN A 256 -7.76 15.44 -23.02
N ILE A 257 -7.12 14.29 -22.86
CA ILE A 257 -7.81 13.00 -22.82
C ILE A 257 -8.50 12.86 -21.45
N PRO A 258 -9.80 12.52 -21.39
CA PRO A 258 -10.48 12.30 -20.12
C PRO A 258 -9.95 11.06 -19.40
N VAL A 259 -10.07 11.08 -18.07
CA VAL A 259 -9.54 10.04 -17.17
C VAL A 259 -10.64 9.50 -16.29
N VAL A 260 -10.71 8.18 -16.20
CA VAL A 260 -11.39 7.47 -15.10
C VAL A 260 -10.37 6.70 -14.30
N GLN A 261 -10.62 6.52 -12.99
CA GLN A 261 -9.83 5.62 -12.17
C GLN A 261 -10.66 4.43 -11.70
N LEU A 262 -10.00 3.29 -11.49
CA LEU A 262 -10.62 2.13 -10.86
C LEU A 262 -10.60 2.30 -9.32
N SER A 263 -11.48 1.57 -8.61
CA SER A 263 -11.51 1.57 -7.14
C SER A 263 -10.17 1.20 -6.51
N LEU A 264 -9.45 0.21 -7.07
CA LEU A 264 -8.09 -0.14 -6.65
C LEU A 264 -7.08 1.00 -6.84
N GLY A 265 -7.32 1.88 -7.80
CA GLY A 265 -6.49 3.05 -8.11
C GLY A 265 -6.98 4.36 -7.51
N LYS A 266 -7.86 4.33 -6.51
CA LYS A 266 -8.33 5.57 -5.86
C LYS A 266 -7.16 6.42 -5.42
N GLY A 267 -7.19 7.71 -5.79
CA GLY A 267 -6.09 8.66 -5.56
C GLY A 267 -4.97 8.65 -6.63
N ALA A 268 -5.07 7.82 -7.68
CA ALA A 268 -4.07 7.78 -8.76
C ALA A 268 -4.09 9.03 -9.64
N PHE A 269 -5.18 9.78 -9.64
CA PHE A 269 -5.32 11.00 -10.42
C PHE A 269 -5.99 12.09 -9.60
N ASN A 270 -5.62 13.34 -9.85
CA ASN A 270 -6.20 14.51 -9.20
C ASN A 270 -7.69 14.66 -9.57
N GLU A 271 -8.58 14.52 -8.59
CA GLU A 271 -10.03 14.53 -8.81
C GLU A 271 -10.59 15.95 -9.03
N GLU A 272 -9.79 16.99 -8.76
CA GLU A 272 -10.13 18.38 -9.11
C GLU A 272 -9.75 18.77 -10.55
N ASN A 273 -8.99 17.91 -11.25
CA ASN A 273 -8.59 18.14 -12.63
C ASN A 273 -9.83 18.10 -13.55
N PRO A 274 -10.02 19.08 -14.47
CA PRO A 274 -11.19 19.16 -15.34
C PRO A 274 -11.34 17.97 -16.31
N HIS A 275 -10.29 17.16 -16.48
CA HIS A 275 -10.33 15.95 -17.31
C HIS A 275 -10.72 14.69 -16.53
N TYR A 276 -10.85 14.79 -15.20
CA TYR A 276 -11.34 13.68 -14.40
C TYR A 276 -12.84 13.47 -14.59
N MET A 277 -13.25 12.25 -14.89
CA MET A 277 -14.67 11.90 -15.08
C MET A 277 -15.28 11.17 -13.89
N GLY A 278 -14.44 10.54 -13.04
CA GLY A 278 -14.90 9.78 -11.89
C GLY A 278 -14.31 8.36 -11.82
N ILE A 279 -14.99 7.50 -11.04
CA ILE A 279 -14.62 6.10 -10.92
C ILE A 279 -15.40 5.27 -11.94
N TYR A 280 -14.69 4.33 -12.58
CA TYR A 280 -15.29 3.29 -13.40
C TYR A 280 -15.23 1.95 -12.65
N ASP A 281 -16.37 1.35 -12.41
CA ASP A 281 -16.54 0.08 -11.73
C ASP A 281 -17.53 -0.85 -12.49
N GLY A 282 -17.39 -0.88 -13.81
CA GLY A 282 -18.18 -1.71 -14.71
C GLY A 282 -19.64 -1.26 -14.79
N GLU A 283 -20.57 -2.24 -14.71
CA GLU A 283 -22.01 -1.97 -14.87
C GLU A 283 -22.64 -1.14 -13.75
N ILE A 284 -21.96 -1.04 -12.60
CA ILE A 284 -22.45 -0.24 -11.45
C ILE A 284 -21.96 1.21 -11.48
N ALA A 285 -21.07 1.57 -12.40
CA ALA A 285 -20.66 2.95 -12.64
C ALA A 285 -21.86 3.85 -13.01
N LYS A 286 -21.75 5.15 -12.70
CA LYS A 286 -22.74 6.15 -13.17
C LYS A 286 -22.95 6.01 -14.67
N ASP A 287 -24.19 6.06 -15.14
CA ASP A 287 -24.54 5.82 -16.55
C ASP A 287 -23.73 6.64 -17.55
N GLU A 288 -23.43 7.90 -17.24
CA GLU A 288 -22.64 8.78 -18.10
C GLU A 288 -21.20 8.29 -18.26
N ILE A 289 -20.58 7.85 -17.15
CA ILE A 289 -19.22 7.31 -17.15
C ILE A 289 -19.20 5.96 -17.88
N LYS A 290 -20.11 5.06 -17.48
CA LYS A 290 -20.24 3.72 -18.09
C LYS A 290 -20.40 3.80 -19.60
N ASN A 291 -21.34 4.63 -20.08
CA ASN A 291 -21.56 4.78 -21.51
C ASN A 291 -20.34 5.36 -22.24
N TYR A 292 -19.65 6.33 -21.63
CA TYR A 292 -18.43 6.86 -22.24
C TYR A 292 -17.33 5.80 -22.33
N VAL A 293 -17.10 5.04 -21.26
CA VAL A 293 -16.08 3.97 -21.24
C VAL A 293 -16.43 2.85 -22.21
N ASP A 294 -17.67 2.33 -22.17
CA ASP A 294 -18.11 1.19 -22.99
C ASP A 294 -18.07 1.46 -24.51
N TYR A 295 -18.17 2.72 -24.93
CA TYR A 295 -18.15 3.13 -26.34
C TYR A 295 -16.87 3.88 -26.75
N SER A 296 -15.86 3.91 -25.88
CA SER A 296 -14.54 4.48 -26.22
C SER A 296 -13.84 3.65 -27.31
N ASP A 297 -13.28 4.33 -28.31
CA ASP A 297 -12.61 3.72 -29.46
C ASP A 297 -11.07 3.75 -29.35
N ALA A 298 -10.55 4.39 -28.31
CA ALA A 298 -9.14 4.36 -27.94
C ALA A 298 -8.97 4.45 -26.43
N ILE A 299 -8.91 3.30 -25.77
CA ILE A 299 -8.68 3.19 -24.32
C ILE A 299 -7.20 2.99 -24.06
N LEU A 300 -6.59 3.90 -23.29
CA LEU A 300 -5.26 3.75 -22.71
C LEU A 300 -5.42 3.28 -21.26
N ASN A 301 -5.11 2.03 -20.99
CA ASN A 301 -5.03 1.53 -19.62
C ASN A 301 -3.63 1.80 -19.07
N ILE A 302 -3.49 2.81 -18.20
CA ILE A 302 -2.21 3.22 -17.63
C ILE A 302 -2.15 2.83 -16.15
N GLY A 303 -1.44 1.75 -15.86
CA GLY A 303 -1.19 1.28 -14.50
C GLY A 303 -2.42 0.72 -13.78
N ALA A 304 -3.47 0.28 -14.49
CA ALA A 304 -4.66 -0.30 -13.90
C ALA A 304 -4.75 -1.81 -14.11
N LYS A 305 -5.36 -2.53 -13.15
CA LYS A 305 -5.78 -3.93 -13.27
C LYS A 305 -7.31 -4.01 -13.30
N LEU A 306 -7.84 -4.56 -14.36
CA LEU A 306 -9.27 -4.79 -14.54
C LEU A 306 -9.67 -6.08 -13.81
N THR A 307 -9.77 -6.01 -12.49
CA THR A 307 -10.17 -7.15 -11.65
C THR A 307 -11.69 -7.30 -11.62
N ASP A 308 -12.16 -8.44 -11.18
CA ASP A 308 -13.57 -8.71 -10.92
C ASP A 308 -14.21 -7.68 -9.97
N SER A 309 -13.52 -7.39 -8.86
CA SER A 309 -13.99 -6.41 -7.87
C SER A 309 -14.00 -4.97 -8.38
N ALA A 310 -13.04 -4.61 -9.24
CA ALA A 310 -12.95 -3.25 -9.79
C ALA A 310 -13.86 -3.03 -11.01
N THR A 311 -14.44 -4.09 -11.59
CA THR A 311 -15.26 -4.03 -12.81
C THR A 311 -16.63 -4.70 -12.68
N ALA A 312 -17.10 -4.87 -11.44
CA ALA A 312 -18.36 -5.55 -11.14
C ALA A 312 -18.52 -6.88 -11.92
N GLY A 313 -17.53 -7.78 -11.75
CA GLY A 313 -17.57 -9.09 -12.39
C GLY A 313 -17.19 -9.09 -13.86
N PHE A 314 -16.23 -8.25 -14.28
CA PHE A 314 -15.80 -8.10 -15.68
C PHE A 314 -16.94 -7.65 -16.61
N SER A 315 -17.81 -6.77 -16.11
CA SER A 315 -19.02 -6.34 -16.80
C SER A 315 -18.81 -5.22 -17.86
N TYR A 316 -17.55 -4.85 -18.12
CA TYR A 316 -17.22 -3.90 -19.20
C TYR A 316 -17.61 -4.45 -20.58
N LYS A 317 -17.94 -3.54 -21.53
CA LYS A 317 -18.40 -3.90 -22.87
C LYS A 317 -17.40 -3.56 -23.98
N PHE A 318 -16.33 -2.83 -23.66
CA PHE A 318 -15.25 -2.61 -24.63
C PHE A 318 -14.48 -3.91 -24.88
N ASP A 319 -13.90 -4.04 -26.07
CA ASP A 319 -13.05 -5.17 -26.42
C ASP A 319 -11.68 -5.01 -25.73
N ILE A 320 -11.34 -5.92 -24.83
CA ILE A 320 -10.08 -5.90 -24.07
C ILE A 320 -8.84 -6.02 -24.97
N ASP A 321 -8.97 -6.64 -26.16
CA ASP A 321 -7.86 -6.78 -27.11
C ASP A 321 -7.58 -5.47 -27.87
N GLU A 322 -8.55 -4.55 -27.92
CA GLU A 322 -8.41 -3.20 -28.48
C GLU A 322 -7.83 -2.18 -27.49
N VAL A 323 -7.73 -2.53 -26.20
CA VAL A 323 -7.17 -1.66 -25.16
C VAL A 323 -5.65 -1.60 -25.27
N VAL A 324 -5.10 -0.39 -25.24
CA VAL A 324 -3.65 -0.19 -25.08
C VAL A 324 -3.28 -0.40 -23.63
N MET A 325 -2.68 -1.55 -23.32
CA MET A 325 -2.22 -1.87 -21.97
C MET A 325 -0.83 -1.27 -21.73
N ILE A 326 -0.72 -0.40 -20.72
CA ILE A 326 0.51 0.29 -20.34
C ILE A 326 0.67 0.10 -18.83
N ASN A 327 1.20 -1.06 -18.47
CA ASN A 327 1.49 -1.40 -17.07
C ASN A 327 3.00 -1.63 -16.92
N HIS A 328 3.49 -1.62 -15.71
CA HIS A 328 4.89 -1.96 -15.46
C HIS A 328 5.17 -3.39 -15.91
N ARG A 329 6.17 -3.57 -16.79
CA ARG A 329 6.52 -4.82 -17.47
C ARG A 329 5.40 -5.37 -18.35
N LEU A 330 4.58 -4.48 -18.92
CA LEU A 330 3.59 -4.89 -19.92
C LEU A 330 3.19 -3.71 -20.82
N PHE A 331 3.56 -3.77 -22.09
CA PHE A 331 2.87 -3.07 -23.17
C PHE A 331 2.13 -4.10 -24.01
N LYS A 332 0.85 -3.87 -24.30
CA LYS A 332 0.09 -4.70 -25.24
C LYS A 332 -0.82 -3.80 -26.09
N LEU A 333 -0.77 -3.99 -27.40
CA LEU A 333 -1.74 -3.43 -28.36
C LEU A 333 -1.85 -4.39 -29.55
N ASN A 334 -3.02 -4.91 -29.82
CA ASN A 334 -3.28 -5.94 -30.82
C ASN A 334 -2.32 -7.15 -30.63
N ASP A 335 -1.61 -7.55 -31.69
CA ASP A 335 -0.64 -8.66 -31.67
C ASP A 335 0.73 -8.28 -31.07
N THR A 336 0.95 -7.01 -30.73
CA THR A 336 2.22 -6.55 -30.17
C THR A 336 2.19 -6.64 -28.66
N THR A 337 3.15 -7.36 -28.07
CA THR A 337 3.35 -7.44 -26.62
C THR A 337 4.82 -7.29 -26.28
N ASP A 338 5.12 -6.48 -25.26
CA ASP A 338 6.46 -6.35 -24.68
C ASP A 338 6.35 -6.36 -23.14
N ASN A 339 7.11 -7.26 -22.50
CA ASN A 339 7.09 -7.47 -21.04
C ASN A 339 8.30 -6.84 -20.33
N GLU A 340 9.11 -6.04 -21.04
CA GLU A 340 10.31 -5.42 -20.47
C GLU A 340 10.16 -3.92 -20.21
N ILE A 341 9.09 -3.29 -20.72
CA ILE A 341 8.88 -1.85 -20.63
C ILE A 341 8.59 -1.44 -19.19
N ALA A 342 9.37 -0.50 -18.67
CA ALA A 342 9.14 0.10 -17.37
C ALA A 342 8.12 1.25 -17.50
N LEU A 343 7.09 1.24 -16.63
CA LEU A 343 6.02 2.24 -16.67
C LEU A 343 6.51 3.69 -16.51
N PRO A 344 7.46 4.00 -15.60
CA PRO A 344 7.93 5.39 -15.45
C PRO A 344 8.54 5.96 -16.73
N GLU A 345 9.45 5.22 -17.37
CA GLU A 345 10.11 5.65 -18.61
C GLU A 345 9.13 5.75 -19.78
N PHE A 346 8.14 4.86 -19.82
CA PHE A 346 7.14 4.89 -20.86
C PHE A 346 6.18 6.08 -20.71
N LEU A 347 5.74 6.38 -19.50
CA LEU A 347 4.87 7.53 -19.23
C LEU A 347 5.60 8.86 -19.53
N GLU A 348 6.88 8.95 -19.19
CA GLU A 348 7.73 10.09 -19.59
C GLU A 348 7.78 10.23 -21.12
N ALA A 349 8.01 9.11 -21.84
CA ALA A 349 8.05 9.11 -23.31
C ALA A 349 6.70 9.45 -23.95
N LEU A 350 5.57 9.05 -23.37
CA LEU A 350 4.22 9.43 -23.81
C LEU A 350 4.03 10.96 -23.80
N SER A 351 4.72 11.69 -22.92
CA SER A 351 4.67 13.14 -22.88
C SER A 351 5.16 13.81 -24.18
N THR A 352 5.85 13.08 -25.05
CA THR A 352 6.34 13.59 -26.34
C THR A 352 5.28 13.57 -27.44
N ILE A 353 4.18 12.82 -27.27
CA ILE A 353 3.10 12.69 -28.28
C ILE A 353 2.51 14.08 -28.61
N ASP A 354 2.43 14.37 -29.92
CA ASP A 354 1.75 15.55 -30.44
C ASP A 354 0.28 15.19 -30.77
N TYR A 355 -0.55 15.23 -29.73
CA TYR A 355 -1.98 14.94 -29.81
C TYR A 355 -2.74 15.83 -28.83
N LYS A 356 -3.94 16.25 -29.23
CA LYS A 356 -4.88 16.97 -28.39
C LYS A 356 -6.31 16.53 -28.70
N ASN A 357 -7.02 16.05 -27.69
CA ASN A 357 -8.44 15.72 -27.82
C ASN A 357 -9.27 17.01 -27.93
N GLU A 358 -10.09 17.10 -28.96
CA GLU A 358 -11.03 18.20 -29.22
C GLU A 358 -12.50 17.77 -28.99
N HIS A 359 -12.75 16.50 -28.67
CA HIS A 359 -14.07 15.97 -28.44
C HIS A 359 -14.51 16.21 -27.00
N SER A 360 -15.81 16.43 -26.82
CA SER A 360 -16.41 16.61 -25.49
C SER A 360 -16.53 15.29 -24.74
N PHE A 361 -16.47 15.36 -23.42
CA PHE A 361 -16.64 14.23 -22.51
C PHE A 361 -17.47 14.65 -21.29
N PRO A 362 -18.06 13.71 -20.53
CA PRO A 362 -18.79 14.02 -19.30
C PRO A 362 -17.89 14.70 -18.26
N SER A 363 -18.41 15.71 -17.60
CA SER A 363 -17.72 16.36 -16.47
C SER A 363 -17.97 15.57 -15.18
N TYR A 364 -16.95 15.48 -14.33
CA TYR A 364 -17.12 14.91 -12.99
C TYR A 364 -18.11 15.71 -12.15
N GLN A 365 -19.09 15.02 -11.62
CA GLN A 365 -20.03 15.60 -10.67
C GLN A 365 -19.54 15.25 -9.26
N GLN A 366 -18.96 16.22 -8.58
CA GLN A 366 -18.55 16.01 -7.18
C GLN A 366 -19.76 15.64 -6.32
N PRO A 367 -19.58 14.78 -5.29
CA PRO A 367 -20.63 14.52 -4.33
C PRO A 367 -21.15 15.82 -3.72
N GLU A 368 -22.47 15.91 -3.55
CA GLU A 368 -23.08 17.07 -2.91
C GLU A 368 -22.69 17.14 -1.44
N SER A 369 -21.99 18.18 -1.06
CA SER A 369 -21.67 18.48 0.33
C SER A 369 -22.86 19.10 1.07
N ASN A 370 -22.93 18.95 2.42
CA ASN A 370 -23.94 19.55 3.29
C ASN A 370 -25.42 19.14 3.05
N HIS A 371 -25.66 18.05 2.34
CA HIS A 371 -27.02 17.53 2.10
C HIS A 371 -27.39 16.43 3.11
N TYR A 372 -27.33 16.74 4.39
CA TYR A 372 -27.77 15.87 5.49
C TYR A 372 -28.40 16.70 6.61
N GLU A 373 -29.30 16.08 7.37
CA GLU A 373 -29.89 16.68 8.55
C GLU A 373 -29.22 16.15 9.83
N LEU A 374 -29.03 17.04 10.80
CA LEU A 374 -28.55 16.66 12.13
C LEU A 374 -29.75 16.21 12.98
N THR A 375 -29.86 14.91 13.20
CA THR A 375 -30.94 14.28 13.98
C THR A 375 -30.37 13.42 15.09
N ASP A 376 -31.25 13.00 16.00
CA ASP A 376 -30.96 12.00 17.05
C ASP A 376 -31.32 10.57 16.58
N ASP A 377 -31.72 10.39 15.32
CA ASP A 377 -32.02 9.08 14.75
C ASP A 377 -30.76 8.26 14.54
N THR A 378 -30.91 6.94 14.45
CA THR A 378 -29.79 6.04 14.17
C THR A 378 -29.07 6.46 12.89
N LEU A 379 -27.76 6.63 12.99
CA LEU A 379 -26.89 7.01 11.87
C LEU A 379 -26.92 5.93 10.78
N THR A 380 -27.06 6.36 9.53
CA THR A 380 -27.00 5.49 8.35
C THR A 380 -25.66 5.61 7.63
N GLN A 381 -25.29 4.59 6.87
CA GLN A 381 -24.08 4.59 6.01
C GLN A 381 -24.12 5.78 5.03
N ASP A 382 -25.28 6.08 4.43
CA ASP A 382 -25.43 7.21 3.51
C ASP A 382 -25.14 8.55 4.18
N THR A 383 -25.74 8.81 5.35
CA THR A 383 -25.50 10.04 6.11
C THR A 383 -24.05 10.11 6.59
N TYR A 384 -23.50 8.99 7.06
CA TYR A 384 -22.09 8.92 7.52
C TYR A 384 -21.11 9.34 6.42
N PHE A 385 -21.22 8.78 5.21
CA PHE A 385 -20.29 9.13 4.13
C PHE A 385 -20.51 10.54 3.58
N LYS A 386 -21.74 11.08 3.59
CA LYS A 386 -21.98 12.49 3.28
C LYS A 386 -21.30 13.42 4.29
N MET A 387 -21.39 13.10 5.58
CA MET A 387 -20.71 13.86 6.62
C MET A 387 -19.18 13.69 6.56
N MET A 388 -18.70 12.47 6.21
CA MET A 388 -17.29 12.21 6.02
C MET A 388 -16.70 13.02 4.85
N GLN A 389 -17.47 13.26 3.76
CA GLN A 389 -17.06 14.12 2.66
C GLN A 389 -16.73 15.56 3.13
N ASP A 390 -17.48 16.07 4.10
CA ASP A 390 -17.25 17.41 4.67
C ASP A 390 -16.12 17.43 5.72
N PHE A 391 -15.79 16.27 6.28
CA PHE A 391 -14.77 16.14 7.33
C PHE A 391 -13.34 16.00 6.79
N ILE A 392 -13.16 15.23 5.70
CA ILE A 392 -11.84 15.01 5.10
C ILE A 392 -11.27 16.31 4.53
N SER A 393 -9.96 16.48 4.59
CA SER A 393 -9.28 17.72 4.25
C SER A 393 -8.04 17.51 3.39
N ASP A 394 -7.55 18.61 2.80
CA ASP A 394 -6.30 18.61 2.05
C ASP A 394 -5.15 17.94 2.85
N ASN A 395 -4.34 17.18 2.15
CA ASN A 395 -3.19 16.45 2.71
C ASN A 395 -3.51 15.36 3.75
N ASP A 396 -4.76 15.03 4.01
CA ASP A 396 -5.09 13.88 4.86
C ASP A 396 -4.67 12.56 4.18
N VAL A 397 -4.60 11.51 4.96
CA VAL A 397 -4.53 10.12 4.48
C VAL A 397 -5.83 9.43 4.89
N LEU A 398 -6.62 8.99 3.92
CA LEU A 398 -7.82 8.19 4.15
C LEU A 398 -7.47 6.72 4.00
N ILE A 399 -7.66 5.97 5.07
CA ILE A 399 -7.36 4.54 5.12
C ILE A 399 -8.68 3.81 5.31
N ALA A 400 -9.07 2.98 4.35
CA ALA A 400 -10.37 2.34 4.35
C ALA A 400 -10.26 0.82 4.26
N GLU A 401 -10.79 0.16 5.28
CA GLU A 401 -10.79 -1.30 5.40
C GLU A 401 -11.75 -1.93 4.41
N GLN A 402 -11.35 -3.08 3.85
CA GLN A 402 -12.20 -3.88 2.98
C GLN A 402 -13.55 -4.17 3.65
N GLY A 403 -14.63 -3.87 2.94
CA GLY A 403 -16.00 -3.93 3.47
C GLY A 403 -16.77 -2.63 3.30
N SER A 404 -17.75 -2.38 4.16
CA SER A 404 -18.57 -1.15 4.13
C SER A 404 -17.73 0.11 4.10
N SER A 405 -16.62 0.13 4.84
CA SER A 405 -15.68 1.25 4.89
C SER A 405 -15.07 1.56 3.53
N PHE A 406 -14.52 0.57 2.82
CA PHE A 406 -13.89 0.77 1.51
C PHE A 406 -14.92 1.17 0.46
N PHE A 407 -16.04 0.41 0.37
CA PHE A 407 -17.06 0.66 -0.65
C PHE A 407 -17.81 1.99 -0.48
N GLY A 408 -17.86 2.51 0.75
CA GLY A 408 -18.34 3.88 0.98
C GLY A 408 -17.27 4.93 0.69
N ALA A 409 -16.04 4.71 1.17
CA ALA A 409 -14.96 5.69 1.10
C ALA A 409 -14.45 5.94 -0.32
N TYR A 410 -14.36 4.92 -1.20
CA TYR A 410 -13.84 5.17 -2.54
C TYR A 410 -14.76 6.06 -3.40
N SER A 411 -16.03 6.19 -3.04
CA SER A 411 -16.97 7.09 -3.71
C SER A 411 -16.85 8.56 -3.29
N LEU A 412 -16.10 8.85 -2.21
CA LEU A 412 -15.82 10.23 -1.79
C LEU A 412 -14.93 10.93 -2.82
N ALA A 413 -15.13 12.24 -3.01
CA ALA A 413 -14.19 13.08 -3.73
C ALA A 413 -12.99 13.36 -2.82
N LEU A 414 -11.78 13.07 -3.30
CA LEU A 414 -10.57 13.30 -2.53
C LEU A 414 -10.14 14.77 -2.65
N PRO A 415 -9.97 15.49 -1.52
CA PRO A 415 -9.34 16.80 -1.49
C PRO A 415 -7.90 16.77 -2.02
N LYS A 416 -7.36 17.96 -2.25
CA LYS A 416 -6.03 18.14 -2.82
C LYS A 416 -4.93 17.43 -2.01
N ASN A 417 -4.03 16.74 -2.68
CA ASN A 417 -2.88 16.03 -2.10
C ASN A 417 -3.27 14.95 -1.07
N MET A 418 -4.52 14.55 -1.02
CA MET A 418 -4.96 13.47 -0.16
C MET A 418 -4.45 12.12 -0.70
N SER A 419 -4.00 11.25 0.20
CA SER A 419 -3.66 9.87 -0.16
C SER A 419 -4.78 8.93 0.27
N PHE A 420 -5.02 7.88 -0.53
CA PHE A 420 -5.98 6.84 -0.22
C PHE A 420 -5.26 5.50 -0.07
N ILE A 421 -5.49 4.80 1.04
CA ILE A 421 -4.94 3.47 1.31
C ILE A 421 -6.08 2.49 1.53
N GLY A 422 -6.11 1.44 0.73
CA GLY A 422 -6.97 0.29 0.87
C GLY A 422 -6.27 -0.93 0.27
N GLN A 423 -6.84 -2.12 0.47
CA GLN A 423 -6.28 -3.36 -0.07
C GLN A 423 -7.37 -4.18 -0.80
N PRO A 424 -8.05 -3.62 -1.81
CA PRO A 424 -9.22 -4.26 -2.41
C PRO A 424 -8.91 -5.43 -3.34
N LEU A 425 -7.68 -5.58 -3.83
CA LEU A 425 -7.29 -6.73 -4.65
C LEU A 425 -6.97 -7.96 -3.78
N TRP A 426 -6.13 -7.80 -2.78
CA TRP A 426 -5.79 -8.90 -1.88
C TRP A 426 -6.89 -9.15 -0.86
N GLY A 427 -7.53 -8.09 -0.35
CA GLY A 427 -8.74 -8.14 0.45
C GLY A 427 -8.57 -8.79 1.83
N SER A 428 -7.38 -8.78 2.40
CA SER A 428 -7.14 -9.35 3.72
C SER A 428 -7.67 -8.43 4.81
N ILE A 429 -8.83 -8.77 5.37
CA ILE A 429 -9.44 -7.97 6.44
C ILE A 429 -8.55 -7.90 7.69
N GLY A 430 -8.58 -6.76 8.37
CA GLY A 430 -7.67 -6.43 9.48
C GLY A 430 -6.36 -5.78 9.02
N TYR A 431 -6.12 -5.64 7.71
CA TYR A 431 -4.93 -5.01 7.13
C TYR A 431 -4.76 -3.56 7.59
N THR A 432 -5.85 -2.78 7.61
CA THR A 432 -5.75 -1.32 7.67
C THR A 432 -5.33 -0.77 9.03
N LEU A 433 -5.60 -1.46 10.12
CA LEU A 433 -5.17 -0.99 11.45
C LEU A 433 -3.63 -0.99 11.55
N PRO A 434 -2.90 -2.10 11.30
CA PRO A 434 -1.43 -2.04 11.28
C PRO A 434 -0.88 -1.16 10.14
N ALA A 435 -1.54 -1.12 8.97
CA ALA A 435 -1.13 -0.22 7.89
C ALA A 435 -1.19 1.25 8.29
N THR A 436 -2.16 1.64 9.14
CA THR A 436 -2.24 2.99 9.73
C THR A 436 -1.04 3.28 10.63
N LEU A 437 -0.55 2.31 11.42
CA LEU A 437 0.70 2.47 12.16
C LEU A 437 1.85 2.83 11.22
N GLY A 438 2.03 2.07 10.15
CA GLY A 438 3.09 2.29 9.18
C GLY A 438 2.95 3.63 8.45
N SER A 439 1.78 3.94 7.94
CA SER A 439 1.47 5.20 7.25
C SER A 439 1.74 6.42 8.12
N GLN A 440 1.26 6.41 9.37
CA GLN A 440 1.45 7.53 10.29
C GLN A 440 2.93 7.70 10.69
N LEU A 441 3.69 6.61 10.86
CA LEU A 441 5.12 6.67 11.15
C LEU A 441 5.96 7.15 9.95
N ALA A 442 5.49 6.95 8.73
CA ALA A 442 6.12 7.48 7.52
C ALA A 442 6.01 9.01 7.44
N ASN A 443 4.86 9.57 7.85
CA ASN A 443 4.67 11.01 7.90
C ASN A 443 3.69 11.42 9.02
N GLN A 444 4.22 11.75 10.17
CA GLN A 444 3.43 12.15 11.35
C GLN A 444 2.76 13.53 11.23
N GLN A 445 3.09 14.32 10.19
CA GLN A 445 2.47 15.62 9.97
C GLN A 445 1.12 15.52 9.24
N ARG A 446 0.83 14.38 8.60
CA ARG A 446 -0.43 14.14 7.90
C ARG A 446 -1.42 13.45 8.83
N ARG A 447 -2.64 13.96 8.90
CA ARG A 447 -3.73 13.31 9.63
C ARG A 447 -4.12 12.01 8.90
N ASN A 448 -4.05 10.89 9.61
CA ASN A 448 -4.50 9.60 9.11
C ASN A 448 -5.90 9.32 9.66
N ASN A 449 -6.87 9.16 8.78
CA ASN A 449 -8.25 8.83 9.09
C ASN A 449 -8.50 7.37 8.70
N LEU A 450 -8.61 6.49 9.69
CA LEU A 450 -8.90 5.07 9.50
C LEU A 450 -10.39 4.80 9.60
N LEU A 451 -10.99 4.21 8.58
CA LEU A 451 -12.35 3.65 8.59
C LEU A 451 -12.25 2.13 8.60
N ILE A 452 -12.71 1.49 9.66
CA ILE A 452 -12.58 0.04 9.85
C ILE A 452 -13.84 -0.55 10.47
N GLY A 453 -14.31 -1.69 9.93
CA GLY A 453 -15.42 -2.45 10.51
C GLY A 453 -14.99 -3.25 11.74
N ASP A 454 -15.95 -3.57 12.59
CA ASP A 454 -15.78 -4.30 13.84
C ASP A 454 -15.15 -5.69 13.65
N GLY A 455 -15.58 -6.46 12.67
CA GLY A 455 -15.03 -7.78 12.38
C GLY A 455 -13.56 -7.73 11.93
N SER A 456 -13.23 -6.79 11.08
CA SER A 456 -11.83 -6.56 10.64
C SER A 456 -10.94 -6.08 11.78
N PHE A 457 -11.46 -5.16 12.60
CA PHE A 457 -10.73 -4.63 13.75
C PHE A 457 -10.35 -5.73 14.76
N GLN A 458 -11.24 -6.72 14.98
CA GLN A 458 -10.96 -7.83 15.90
C GLN A 458 -9.75 -8.67 15.48
N LEU A 459 -9.40 -8.75 14.20
CA LEU A 459 -8.31 -9.58 13.71
C LEU A 459 -6.92 -9.05 14.09
N THR A 460 -6.77 -7.72 14.21
CA THR A 460 -5.46 -7.07 14.42
C THR A 460 -5.49 -6.02 15.53
N VAL A 461 -6.52 -6.04 16.37
CA VAL A 461 -6.80 -5.04 17.43
C VAL A 461 -5.61 -4.76 18.34
N GLN A 462 -4.78 -5.77 18.61
CA GLN A 462 -3.62 -5.66 19.49
C GLN A 462 -2.61 -4.61 18.99
N GLU A 463 -2.62 -4.27 17.69
CA GLU A 463 -1.71 -3.26 17.13
C GLU A 463 -2.05 -1.83 17.59
N LEU A 464 -3.25 -1.60 18.10
CA LEU A 464 -3.60 -0.36 18.79
C LEU A 464 -2.65 -0.08 19.98
N SER A 465 -2.18 -1.13 20.66
CA SER A 465 -1.20 -0.99 21.74
C SER A 465 0.15 -0.46 21.24
N THR A 466 0.59 -0.87 20.05
CA THR A 466 1.81 -0.34 19.43
C THR A 466 1.64 1.12 19.03
N MET A 467 0.48 1.49 18.44
CA MET A 467 0.18 2.88 18.11
C MET A 467 0.25 3.79 19.33
N ILE A 468 -0.32 3.35 20.46
CA ILE A 468 -0.28 4.06 21.75
C ILE A 468 1.17 4.20 22.24
N ARG A 469 1.95 3.11 22.21
CA ARG A 469 3.36 3.12 22.60
C ARG A 469 4.22 4.04 21.74
N GLN A 470 3.92 4.14 20.44
CA GLN A 470 4.62 5.02 19.49
C GLN A 470 4.12 6.46 19.52
N ASP A 471 3.15 6.76 20.37
CA ASP A 471 2.54 8.09 20.55
C ASP A 471 2.06 8.73 19.22
N ILE A 472 1.64 7.92 18.25
CA ILE A 472 1.06 8.43 17.01
C ILE A 472 -0.41 8.86 17.21
N LYS A 473 -0.92 9.71 16.33
CA LYS A 473 -2.20 10.41 16.52
C LYS A 473 -3.20 10.18 15.38
N PRO A 474 -3.49 8.92 15.00
CA PRO A 474 -4.53 8.67 14.00
C PRO A 474 -5.93 9.00 14.56
N VAL A 475 -6.85 9.23 13.63
CA VAL A 475 -8.28 9.26 13.91
C VAL A 475 -8.88 7.94 13.44
N ILE A 476 -9.40 7.14 14.36
CA ILE A 476 -9.95 5.82 14.10
C ILE A 476 -11.48 5.89 14.19
N PHE A 477 -12.18 5.56 13.10
CA PHE A 477 -13.61 5.37 13.05
C PHE A 477 -13.90 3.86 12.94
N LEU A 478 -14.29 3.26 14.06
CA LEU A 478 -14.72 1.87 14.14
C LEU A 478 -16.21 1.79 13.80
N ILE A 479 -16.55 1.27 12.64
CA ILE A 479 -17.93 0.99 12.26
C ILE A 479 -18.38 -0.30 12.95
N ASN A 480 -19.19 -0.14 14.00
CA ASN A 480 -19.77 -1.24 14.76
C ASN A 480 -21.18 -1.54 14.19
N ASN A 481 -21.26 -2.56 13.35
CA ASN A 481 -22.49 -3.01 12.71
C ASN A 481 -22.73 -4.52 12.87
N ASP A 482 -22.19 -5.09 13.94
CA ASP A 482 -22.46 -6.47 14.39
C ASP A 482 -22.08 -7.55 13.35
N GLY A 483 -20.89 -7.41 12.75
CA GLY A 483 -20.28 -8.46 11.92
C GLY A 483 -20.09 -8.15 10.44
N TYR A 484 -20.12 -9.23 9.62
CA TYR A 484 -19.67 -9.19 8.23
C TYR A 484 -20.79 -8.85 7.25
N THR A 485 -21.11 -7.56 7.09
CA THR A 485 -22.19 -7.08 6.20
C THR A 485 -21.95 -7.40 4.73
N VAL A 486 -20.69 -7.46 4.27
CA VAL A 486 -20.34 -7.84 2.89
C VAL A 486 -20.84 -9.25 2.61
N GLU A 487 -20.51 -10.21 3.49
CA GLU A 487 -20.86 -11.61 3.34
C GLU A 487 -22.38 -11.82 3.44
N ARG A 488 -23.03 -11.07 4.34
CA ARG A 488 -24.50 -11.04 4.43
C ARG A 488 -25.15 -10.66 3.10
N LEU A 489 -24.64 -9.62 2.43
CA LEU A 489 -25.18 -9.14 1.16
C LEU A 489 -24.91 -10.09 -0.01
N ILE A 490 -23.80 -10.84 0.03
CA ILE A 490 -23.44 -11.79 -1.03
C ILE A 490 -24.25 -13.09 -0.93
N HIS A 491 -24.40 -13.67 0.27
CA HIS A 491 -24.89 -15.05 0.38
C HIS A 491 -25.99 -15.28 1.43
N GLY A 492 -26.26 -14.42 2.36
CA GLY A 492 -27.32 -14.65 3.34
C GLY A 492 -27.28 -13.71 4.53
N MET A 493 -28.37 -12.99 4.69
CA MET A 493 -28.46 -11.91 5.67
C MET A 493 -28.40 -12.41 7.13
N GLU A 494 -28.97 -13.60 7.41
CA GLU A 494 -29.14 -14.12 8.77
C GLU A 494 -28.24 -15.32 9.08
N GLU A 495 -27.25 -15.59 8.24
CA GLU A 495 -26.36 -16.73 8.43
C GLU A 495 -25.43 -16.52 9.62
N PRO A 496 -25.34 -17.48 10.57
CA PRO A 496 -24.65 -17.28 11.85
C PRO A 496 -23.12 -17.16 11.74
N TYR A 497 -22.53 -17.57 10.61
CA TYR A 497 -21.10 -17.38 10.38
C TYR A 497 -20.71 -15.92 10.06
N ASN A 498 -21.71 -15.04 9.86
CA ASN A 498 -21.49 -13.61 9.67
C ASN A 498 -21.50 -12.83 11.00
N ASP A 499 -21.92 -13.48 12.09
CA ASP A 499 -22.00 -12.85 13.41
C ASP A 499 -20.63 -12.93 14.11
N ILE A 500 -20.32 -11.92 14.91
CA ILE A 500 -19.11 -11.86 15.75
C ILE A 500 -19.47 -11.59 17.20
N ASN A 501 -18.57 -11.91 18.12
CA ASN A 501 -18.74 -11.49 19.50
C ASN A 501 -18.58 -9.98 19.62
N MET A 502 -19.57 -9.33 20.22
CA MET A 502 -19.51 -7.90 20.50
C MET A 502 -18.57 -7.63 21.66
N TRP A 503 -17.60 -6.73 21.42
CA TRP A 503 -16.65 -6.28 22.45
C TRP A 503 -17.06 -4.91 22.99
N ASP A 504 -16.54 -4.55 24.18
CA ASP A 504 -16.55 -3.16 24.64
C ASP A 504 -15.37 -2.41 24.01
N TYR A 505 -15.57 -1.98 22.75
CA TYR A 505 -14.52 -1.36 21.93
C TYR A 505 -14.00 -0.07 22.55
N LYS A 506 -14.83 0.73 23.18
CA LYS A 506 -14.44 2.00 23.81
C LYS A 506 -13.53 1.81 25.01
N ALA A 507 -13.57 0.65 25.65
CA ALA A 507 -12.66 0.33 26.75
C ALA A 507 -11.25 -0.04 26.27
N LEU A 508 -11.08 -0.53 25.04
CA LEU A 508 -9.82 -1.09 24.54
C LEU A 508 -8.64 -0.10 24.56
N PRO A 509 -8.76 1.16 24.13
CA PRO A 509 -7.65 2.10 24.20
C PRO A 509 -7.09 2.23 25.63
N LYS A 510 -7.95 2.31 26.62
CA LYS A 510 -7.54 2.37 28.03
C LYS A 510 -6.91 1.07 28.52
N VAL A 511 -7.45 -0.09 28.11
CA VAL A 511 -6.87 -1.42 28.42
C VAL A 511 -5.46 -1.55 27.90
N PHE A 512 -5.17 -0.96 26.73
CA PHE A 512 -3.84 -0.92 26.12
C PHE A 512 -2.93 0.22 26.61
N GLY A 513 -3.34 0.96 27.67
CA GLY A 513 -2.54 2.02 28.27
C GLY A 513 -2.70 3.40 27.65
N GLY A 514 -3.71 3.61 26.83
CA GLY A 514 -4.01 4.87 26.13
C GLY A 514 -4.87 5.83 26.95
N ASP A 515 -4.42 6.25 28.13
CA ASP A 515 -5.17 7.17 29.01
C ASP A 515 -5.45 8.55 28.37
N THR A 516 -4.67 8.94 27.37
CA THR A 516 -4.80 10.22 26.65
C THR A 516 -5.61 10.12 25.37
N VAL A 517 -6.04 8.92 24.96
CA VAL A 517 -6.87 8.70 23.78
C VAL A 517 -8.25 9.31 24.01
N LYS A 518 -8.72 10.11 23.05
CA LYS A 518 -10.05 10.69 23.05
C LYS A 518 -11.06 9.67 22.53
N ILE A 519 -12.09 9.38 23.30
CA ILE A 519 -13.11 8.36 22.98
C ILE A 519 -14.41 9.07 22.59
N HIS A 520 -15.01 8.64 21.47
CA HIS A 520 -16.30 9.12 21.01
C HIS A 520 -17.27 7.95 20.83
N ASP A 521 -18.51 8.13 21.26
CA ASP A 521 -19.63 7.18 21.11
C ASP A 521 -20.65 7.79 20.16
N VAL A 522 -20.69 7.34 18.92
CA VAL A 522 -21.51 7.92 17.85
C VAL A 522 -22.63 6.96 17.46
N LYS A 523 -23.88 7.43 17.56
CA LYS A 523 -25.09 6.68 17.18
C LYS A 523 -26.01 7.48 16.25
N SER A 524 -25.80 8.79 16.16
CA SER A 524 -26.60 9.73 15.38
C SER A 524 -25.72 10.70 14.59
N SER A 525 -26.33 11.43 13.67
CA SER A 525 -25.61 12.49 12.92
C SER A 525 -25.19 13.66 13.83
N LYS A 526 -25.90 13.94 14.90
CA LYS A 526 -25.49 14.93 15.90
C LYS A 526 -24.23 14.49 16.64
N ASP A 527 -24.21 13.22 17.14
CA ASP A 527 -23.02 12.70 17.82
C ASP A 527 -21.80 12.71 16.89
N LEU A 528 -21.98 12.38 15.61
CA LEU A 528 -20.89 12.41 14.62
C LEU A 528 -20.36 13.82 14.41
N LYS A 529 -21.26 14.81 14.34
CA LYS A 529 -20.85 16.22 14.22
C LYS A 529 -20.06 16.69 15.44
N GLU A 530 -20.50 16.34 16.65
CA GLU A 530 -19.78 16.64 17.88
C GLU A 530 -18.40 15.97 17.91
N ALA A 531 -18.31 14.71 17.48
CA ALA A 531 -17.03 14.00 17.36
C ALA A 531 -16.08 14.70 16.37
N PHE A 532 -16.55 15.11 15.20
CA PHE A 532 -15.75 15.84 14.21
C PHE A 532 -15.24 17.18 14.76
N ASP A 533 -16.09 17.92 15.49
CA ASP A 533 -15.70 19.20 16.10
C ASP A 533 -14.62 18.98 17.17
N GLU A 534 -14.74 17.95 18.01
CA GLU A 534 -13.75 17.60 19.04
C GLU A 534 -12.42 17.11 18.43
N ILE A 535 -12.48 16.30 17.34
CA ILE A 535 -11.29 15.87 16.61
C ILE A 535 -10.53 17.07 16.03
N ASN A 536 -11.25 17.99 15.40
CA ASN A 536 -10.65 19.19 14.81
C ASN A 536 -10.10 20.15 15.86
N ALA A 537 -10.73 20.23 17.04
CA ALA A 537 -10.27 21.05 18.17
C ALA A 537 -9.02 20.46 18.86
N HIS A 538 -8.78 19.15 18.78
CA HIS A 538 -7.71 18.44 19.48
C HIS A 538 -6.84 17.56 18.56
N PRO A 539 -6.25 18.11 17.47
CA PRO A 539 -5.55 17.33 16.44
C PRO A 539 -4.27 16.61 16.95
N ASN A 540 -3.78 16.97 18.13
CA ASN A 540 -2.59 16.38 18.75
C ASN A 540 -2.90 15.17 19.65
N HIS A 541 -4.11 14.60 19.55
CA HIS A 541 -4.52 13.41 20.27
C HIS A 541 -4.85 12.28 19.29
N MET A 542 -4.68 11.04 19.73
CA MET A 542 -5.33 9.91 19.07
C MET A 542 -6.83 9.99 19.40
N HIS A 543 -7.66 9.79 18.38
CA HIS A 543 -9.11 9.72 18.52
C HIS A 543 -9.61 8.34 18.17
N PHE A 544 -10.44 7.77 19.01
CA PHE A 544 -11.10 6.49 18.78
C PHE A 544 -12.60 6.69 18.84
N THR A 545 -13.26 6.56 17.70
CA THR A 545 -14.68 6.81 17.51
C THR A 545 -15.39 5.51 17.22
N GLU A 546 -16.22 5.01 18.14
CA GLU A 546 -17.12 3.90 17.87
C GLU A 546 -18.39 4.45 17.21
N VAL A 547 -18.65 4.02 15.97
CA VAL A 547 -19.80 4.44 15.16
C VAL A 547 -20.77 3.28 15.05
N THR A 548 -21.84 3.31 15.84
CA THR A 548 -22.86 2.26 15.85
C THR A 548 -23.85 2.44 14.70
N MET A 549 -23.99 1.42 13.89
CA MET A 549 -24.92 1.38 12.75
C MET A 549 -25.74 0.09 12.77
N LYS A 550 -26.81 0.02 11.96
CA LYS A 550 -27.56 -1.21 11.82
C LYS A 550 -26.77 -2.25 11.02
N TRP A 551 -26.90 -3.51 11.40
CA TRP A 551 -26.22 -4.65 10.78
C TRP A 551 -26.61 -4.89 9.30
N ASP A 552 -27.80 -4.43 8.90
CA ASP A 552 -28.37 -4.55 7.55
C ASP A 552 -28.19 -3.30 6.69
N ASP A 553 -27.55 -2.26 7.25
CA ASP A 553 -27.25 -1.03 6.51
C ASP A 553 -25.87 -1.08 5.84
N ALA A 554 -25.80 -0.61 4.60
CA ALA A 554 -24.59 -0.63 3.80
C ALA A 554 -24.58 0.50 2.76
N PRO A 555 -23.41 0.96 2.31
CA PRO A 555 -23.31 1.86 1.17
C PRO A 555 -23.96 1.27 -0.08
N GLN A 556 -24.55 2.12 -0.91
CA GLN A 556 -25.22 1.67 -2.14
C GLN A 556 -24.25 0.92 -3.08
N THR A 557 -23.02 1.40 -3.20
CA THR A 557 -21.95 0.74 -3.98
C THR A 557 -21.69 -0.69 -3.53
N LEU A 558 -21.69 -0.95 -2.19
CA LEU A 558 -21.55 -2.30 -1.66
C LEU A 558 -22.77 -3.17 -2.01
N ARG A 559 -23.97 -2.62 -1.92
CA ARG A 559 -25.19 -3.36 -2.29
C ARG A 559 -25.19 -3.78 -3.77
N ASP A 560 -24.66 -2.94 -4.63
CA ASP A 560 -24.64 -3.20 -6.08
C ASP A 560 -23.53 -4.17 -6.46
N ILE A 561 -22.30 -4.01 -5.93
CA ILE A 561 -21.20 -4.95 -6.20
C ILE A 561 -21.49 -6.36 -5.63
N SER A 562 -22.15 -6.45 -4.47
CA SER A 562 -22.50 -7.73 -3.86
C SER A 562 -23.45 -8.56 -4.73
N LYS A 563 -24.36 -7.92 -5.49
CA LYS A 563 -25.19 -8.61 -6.49
C LYS A 563 -24.36 -9.25 -7.59
N SER A 564 -23.29 -8.56 -8.04
CA SER A 564 -22.38 -9.08 -9.05
C SER A 564 -21.60 -10.29 -8.51
N PHE A 565 -21.06 -10.21 -7.31
CA PHE A 565 -20.37 -11.34 -6.66
C PHE A 565 -21.30 -12.53 -6.41
N ALA A 566 -22.52 -12.30 -5.95
CA ALA A 566 -23.52 -13.35 -5.79
C ALA A 566 -23.85 -14.07 -7.11
N ASN A 567 -23.79 -13.39 -8.24
CA ASN A 567 -24.00 -13.98 -9.57
C ASN A 567 -22.79 -14.78 -10.07
N GLN A 568 -21.58 -14.32 -9.79
CA GLN A 568 -20.35 -15.05 -10.15
C GLN A 568 -20.19 -16.38 -9.38
N ASN A 569 -20.69 -16.45 -8.16
CA ASN A 569 -20.57 -17.62 -7.29
C ASN A 569 -21.68 -18.68 -7.53
N LYS A 570 -22.55 -18.47 -8.50
CA LYS A 570 -23.58 -19.44 -8.95
C LYS A 570 -23.10 -20.28 -10.11
#